data_3050e9fcddf66393e322bf2151ba3c97
#
_entry.id   3050e9fcddf66393e322bf2151ba3c97
#
_cell.length_a   1.000
_cell.length_b   1.000
_cell.length_c   1.000
_cell.angle_alpha   90.00
_cell.angle_beta   90.00
_cell.angle_gamma   90.00
#
_symmetry.space_group_name_H-M   'P 1'
#
loop_
_entity.id
_entity.type
_entity.pdbx_description
1 polymer ?
#
loop_
_entity_poly.entity_id
_entity_poly.type
_entity_poly.pdbx_seq_one_letter_code
_entity_poly.pdbx_strand_id
1 'polypeptide(L)'
;NNQVSIRHMTRNYPNREGSKPGQGQMACACLMDARSIAATVRNGGKLTAATELNVEYRTLKHHFDPKIYENQVFDNYNKGDDSVELTMGPNIADWPEMQPLTKHLLLKTAGSYHGSVTTDELIPSGEASSFRSNPEKISEYTMISRDPEYVGRAKAVRALEKCRREQADGSIQTGDAECSNLLAKLTAELGCSV
;
A
#
# COMPACT_ATOMS: atom_id res chain seq x y z
N ASN A 1 17.17 -13.53 -13.76
CA ASN A 1 16.62 -13.98 -12.56
C ASN A 1 16.80 -13.09 -11.34
N ASN A 2 17.76 -12.16 -11.27
CA ASN A 2 18.00 -11.31 -10.10
C ASN A 2 17.71 -9.83 -10.34
N GLN A 3 17.09 -9.48 -11.45
CA GLN A 3 16.78 -8.08 -11.80
C GLN A 3 15.83 -7.41 -10.80
N VAL A 4 14.93 -8.16 -10.21
CA VAL A 4 14.02 -7.67 -9.16
C VAL A 4 14.81 -7.29 -7.91
N SER A 5 15.83 -8.06 -7.56
CA SER A 5 16.70 -7.80 -6.39
C SER A 5 17.49 -6.50 -6.54
N ILE A 6 17.98 -6.17 -7.73
CA ILE A 6 18.72 -4.93 -7.99
C ILE A 6 17.81 -3.71 -7.72
N ARG A 7 16.56 -3.74 -8.13
CA ARG A 7 15.62 -2.64 -7.89
C ARG A 7 15.37 -2.38 -6.41
N HIS A 8 15.32 -3.42 -5.59
CA HIS A 8 15.15 -3.30 -4.14
C HIS A 8 16.43 -2.88 -3.41
N MET A 9 17.58 -3.33 -3.85
CA MET A 9 18.87 -2.99 -3.24
C MET A 9 19.14 -1.49 -3.27
N THR A 10 18.75 -0.79 -4.32
CA THR A 10 18.99 0.65 -4.46
C THR A 10 18.15 1.52 -3.53
N ARG A 11 17.07 1.01 -2.94
CA ARG A 11 16.19 1.79 -2.04
C ARG A 11 16.84 2.19 -0.72
N ASN A 12 17.77 1.39 -0.22
CA ASN A 12 18.36 1.56 1.10
C ASN A 12 19.79 2.06 1.05
N TYR A 13 20.26 2.55 -0.10
CA TYR A 13 21.60 3.08 -0.21
C TYR A 13 21.71 4.42 0.51
N PRO A 14 22.82 4.63 1.27
CA PRO A 14 23.07 5.93 1.87
C PRO A 14 23.22 7.03 0.80
N ASN A 15 22.94 8.27 1.20
CA ASN A 15 22.99 9.46 0.33
C ASN A 15 22.02 9.47 -0.86
N ARG A 16 21.07 8.55 -0.92
CA ARG A 16 19.99 8.59 -1.89
C ARG A 16 18.89 9.51 -1.40
N GLU A 17 18.15 10.15 -2.31
CA GLU A 17 16.94 10.90 -1.97
C GLU A 17 15.97 10.02 -1.15
N GLY A 18 15.50 10.51 -0.02
CA GLY A 18 14.64 9.77 0.91
C GLY A 18 15.36 8.72 1.78
N SER A 19 16.69 8.61 1.71
CA SER A 19 17.49 7.73 2.56
C SER A 19 18.32 8.52 3.59
N LYS A 20 18.86 7.80 4.58
CA LYS A 20 19.72 8.42 5.60
C LYS A 20 21.04 8.89 4.99
N PRO A 21 21.60 10.01 5.49
CA PRO A 21 22.95 10.44 5.13
C PRO A 21 23.98 9.33 5.38
N GLY A 22 24.86 9.10 4.43
CA GLY A 22 25.86 8.02 4.51
C GLY A 22 27.09 8.34 5.33
N GLN A 23 27.23 9.54 5.85
CA GLN A 23 28.38 9.95 6.68
C GLN A 23 29.74 9.60 6.03
N GLY A 24 29.87 9.83 4.74
CA GLY A 24 31.08 9.51 3.98
C GLY A 24 31.20 8.05 3.51
N GLN A 25 30.23 7.20 3.83
CA GLN A 25 30.21 5.84 3.32
C GLN A 25 29.94 5.80 1.82
N MET A 26 30.72 4.99 1.11
CA MET A 26 30.42 4.63 -0.27
C MET A 26 29.61 3.35 -0.31
N ALA A 27 28.54 3.34 -1.09
CA ALA A 27 27.74 2.17 -1.34
C ALA A 27 27.81 1.79 -2.81
N CYS A 28 27.98 0.50 -3.09
CA CYS A 28 27.90 -0.04 -4.42
C CYS A 28 27.00 -1.27 -4.45
N ALA A 29 26.39 -1.54 -5.61
CA ALA A 29 25.66 -2.76 -5.85
C ALA A 29 26.42 -3.63 -6.82
N CYS A 30 26.46 -4.92 -6.55
CA CYS A 30 26.92 -5.92 -7.49
C CYS A 30 25.91 -7.05 -7.59
N LEU A 31 25.79 -7.60 -8.79
CA LEU A 31 24.98 -8.78 -9.02
C LEU A 31 25.82 -10.02 -8.69
N MET A 32 25.35 -10.81 -7.73
CA MET A 32 26.04 -12.01 -7.30
C MET A 32 25.05 -13.17 -7.16
N ASP A 33 25.52 -14.38 -7.44
CA ASP A 33 24.79 -15.59 -7.07
C ASP A 33 24.92 -15.86 -5.55
N ALA A 34 24.02 -16.69 -5.03
CA ALA A 34 23.94 -16.96 -3.59
C ALA A 34 25.25 -17.58 -3.02
N ARG A 35 25.97 -18.37 -3.80
CA ARG A 35 27.23 -19.01 -3.37
C ARG A 35 28.34 -17.98 -3.28
N SER A 36 28.42 -17.05 -4.22
CA SER A 36 29.38 -15.94 -4.17
C SER A 36 29.08 -14.96 -3.04
N ILE A 37 27.80 -14.74 -2.70
CA ILE A 37 27.41 -13.99 -1.50
C ILE A 37 27.93 -14.70 -0.25
N ALA A 38 27.68 -15.99 -0.13
CA ALA A 38 28.17 -16.79 1.02
C ALA A 38 29.69 -16.81 1.11
N ALA A 39 30.39 -16.92 -0.02
CA ALA A 39 31.84 -16.86 -0.09
C ALA A 39 32.39 -15.51 0.39
N THR A 40 31.77 -14.41 -0.05
CA THR A 40 32.11 -13.04 0.36
C THR A 40 31.93 -12.84 1.86
N VAL A 41 30.81 -13.30 2.42
CA VAL A 41 30.58 -13.24 3.87
C VAL A 41 31.61 -14.04 4.63
N ARG A 42 31.91 -15.26 4.20
CA ARG A 42 32.91 -16.13 4.82
C ARG A 42 34.34 -15.54 4.78
N ASN A 43 34.62 -14.74 3.76
CA ASN A 43 35.91 -14.04 3.60
C ASN A 43 35.86 -12.62 4.20
N GLY A 44 35.13 -12.40 5.28
CA GLY A 44 35.09 -11.14 6.01
C GLY A 44 34.54 -9.94 5.23
N GLY A 45 33.67 -10.18 4.26
CA GLY A 45 33.09 -9.14 3.42
C GLY A 45 33.92 -8.72 2.20
N LYS A 46 35.11 -9.33 2.01
CA LYS A 46 35.91 -9.13 0.81
C LYS A 46 35.23 -9.82 -0.37
N LEU A 47 34.95 -9.07 -1.42
CA LEU A 47 34.29 -9.59 -2.63
C LEU A 47 35.03 -10.84 -3.14
N THR A 48 34.34 -11.96 -3.15
CA THR A 48 34.94 -13.28 -3.43
C THR A 48 33.95 -14.09 -4.28
N ALA A 49 34.43 -14.61 -5.40
CA ALA A 49 33.63 -15.54 -6.20
C ALA A 49 33.57 -16.92 -5.50
N ALA A 50 32.48 -17.64 -5.69
CA ALA A 50 32.32 -18.98 -5.12
C ALA A 50 33.40 -19.93 -5.55
N THR A 51 33.96 -19.74 -6.74
CA THR A 51 35.06 -20.56 -7.30
C THR A 51 36.44 -20.27 -6.71
N GLU A 52 36.61 -19.15 -6.02
CA GLU A 52 37.86 -18.77 -5.37
C GLU A 52 38.09 -19.48 -4.02
N LEU A 53 37.01 -20.00 -3.44
CA LEU A 53 37.08 -20.79 -2.24
C LEU A 53 37.17 -22.28 -2.59
N ASN A 54 38.11 -22.99 -2.00
CA ASN A 54 38.21 -24.45 -2.15
C ASN A 54 37.10 -25.14 -1.33
N VAL A 55 35.86 -24.99 -1.80
CA VAL A 55 34.65 -25.56 -1.19
C VAL A 55 33.90 -26.36 -2.24
N GLU A 56 33.66 -27.63 -1.94
CA GLU A 56 32.80 -28.46 -2.76
C GLU A 56 31.35 -28.07 -2.54
N TYR A 57 30.68 -27.62 -3.58
CA TYR A 57 29.24 -27.26 -3.54
C TYR A 57 28.42 -28.46 -3.99
N ARG A 58 27.58 -28.93 -3.08
CA ARG A 58 26.62 -29.98 -3.41
C ARG A 58 25.60 -29.47 -4.44
N THR A 59 25.53 -30.14 -5.57
CA THR A 59 24.47 -29.88 -6.55
C THR A 59 23.19 -30.57 -6.07
N LEU A 60 22.19 -29.78 -5.76
CA LEU A 60 20.87 -30.32 -5.42
C LEU A 60 20.20 -30.85 -6.69
N LYS A 61 19.68 -32.07 -6.62
CA LYS A 61 18.80 -32.58 -7.68
C LYS A 61 17.46 -31.85 -7.56
N HIS A 62 17.12 -31.09 -8.56
CA HIS A 62 15.82 -30.45 -8.64
C HIS A 62 14.80 -31.50 -9.03
N HIS A 63 13.76 -31.64 -8.23
CA HIS A 63 12.56 -32.40 -8.54
C HIS A 63 11.41 -31.43 -8.67
N PHE A 64 10.80 -31.37 -9.84
CA PHE A 64 9.59 -30.61 -10.08
C PHE A 64 8.37 -31.52 -9.89
N ASP A 65 7.53 -31.21 -8.93
CA ASP A 65 6.25 -31.86 -8.74
C ASP A 65 5.13 -30.89 -9.18
N PRO A 66 4.47 -31.14 -10.32
CA PRO A 66 3.39 -30.29 -10.81
C PRO A 66 2.19 -30.24 -9.86
N LYS A 67 2.00 -31.25 -9.01
CA LYS A 67 0.89 -31.31 -8.05
C LYS A 67 0.88 -30.13 -7.08
N ILE A 68 2.04 -29.53 -6.81
CA ILE A 68 2.13 -28.30 -5.98
C ILE A 68 1.31 -27.19 -6.61
N TYR A 69 1.39 -27.01 -7.91
CA TYR A 69 0.62 -26.01 -8.66
C TYR A 69 -0.84 -26.42 -8.82
N GLU A 70 -1.10 -27.66 -9.16
CA GLU A 70 -2.45 -28.22 -9.32
C GLU A 70 -3.28 -28.08 -8.02
N ASN A 71 -2.64 -28.15 -6.86
CA ASN A 71 -3.30 -28.03 -5.56
C ASN A 71 -3.43 -26.55 -5.08
N GLN A 72 -2.70 -25.60 -5.67
CA GLN A 72 -2.68 -24.21 -5.23
C GLN A 72 -3.33 -23.23 -6.21
N VAL A 73 -3.46 -23.63 -7.46
CA VAL A 73 -4.00 -22.79 -8.51
C VAL A 73 -5.27 -23.42 -9.06
N PHE A 74 -6.39 -22.74 -8.88
CA PHE A 74 -7.61 -23.09 -9.58
C PHE A 74 -7.48 -22.61 -11.03
N ASP A 75 -7.31 -23.56 -11.96
CA ASP A 75 -7.22 -23.27 -13.38
C ASP A 75 -8.61 -23.30 -14.01
N ASN A 76 -9.18 -22.14 -14.19
CA ASN A 76 -10.47 -21.95 -14.86
C ASN A 76 -10.33 -21.30 -16.25
N TYR A 77 -9.16 -21.37 -16.85
CA TYR A 77 -8.94 -20.78 -18.17
C TYR A 77 -9.88 -21.42 -19.22
N ASN A 78 -10.70 -20.57 -19.85
CA ASN A 78 -11.78 -20.98 -20.79
C ASN A 78 -12.85 -21.94 -20.22
N LYS A 79 -12.95 -22.06 -18.91
CA LYS A 79 -13.92 -22.90 -18.22
C LYS A 79 -14.64 -22.06 -17.16
N GLY A 80 -15.35 -21.01 -17.61
CA GLY A 80 -16.15 -20.20 -16.71
C GLY A 80 -17.18 -21.07 -15.98
N ASP A 81 -17.26 -20.91 -14.67
CA ASP A 81 -18.23 -21.62 -13.83
C ASP A 81 -18.85 -20.59 -12.87
N ASP A 82 -20.08 -20.19 -13.18
CA ASP A 82 -20.81 -19.18 -12.41
C ASP A 82 -21.25 -19.70 -11.02
N SER A 83 -21.10 -21.00 -10.76
CA SER A 83 -21.40 -21.59 -9.46
C SER A 83 -20.27 -21.46 -8.43
N VAL A 84 -19.09 -21.01 -8.86
CA VAL A 84 -17.95 -20.85 -7.97
C VAL A 84 -18.13 -19.63 -7.07
N GLU A 85 -18.23 -19.89 -5.77
CA GLU A 85 -18.32 -18.85 -4.76
C GLU A 85 -16.94 -18.28 -4.42
N LEU A 86 -16.83 -16.94 -4.40
CA LEU A 86 -15.63 -16.25 -3.95
C LEU A 86 -15.59 -16.19 -2.42
N THR A 87 -14.61 -16.87 -1.85
CA THR A 87 -14.35 -16.77 -0.41
C THR A 87 -13.19 -15.82 -0.15
N MET A 88 -13.48 -14.68 0.49
CA MET A 88 -12.47 -13.70 0.84
C MET A 88 -11.56 -14.20 1.96
N GLY A 89 -10.27 -13.97 1.84
CA GLY A 89 -9.33 -14.21 2.94
C GLY A 89 -9.55 -13.24 4.11
N PRO A 90 -8.96 -13.49 5.29
CA PRO A 90 -9.27 -12.76 6.52
C PRO A 90 -8.94 -11.25 6.48
N ASN A 91 -8.02 -10.84 5.61
CA ASN A 91 -7.59 -9.44 5.46
C ASN A 91 -8.02 -8.84 4.11
N ILE A 92 -8.93 -9.51 3.40
CA ILE A 92 -9.45 -9.05 2.12
C ILE A 92 -10.89 -8.60 2.35
N ALA A 93 -11.22 -7.43 1.85
CA ALA A 93 -12.57 -6.90 1.87
C ALA A 93 -12.84 -6.14 0.58
N ASP A 94 -14.09 -6.13 0.17
CA ASP A 94 -14.54 -5.30 -0.93
C ASP A 94 -14.39 -3.80 -0.60
N TRP A 95 -14.48 -2.99 -1.64
CA TRP A 95 -14.61 -1.55 -1.48
C TRP A 95 -15.87 -1.23 -0.68
N PRO A 96 -15.82 -0.20 0.19
CA PRO A 96 -17.03 0.29 0.82
C PRO A 96 -18.04 0.76 -0.25
N GLU A 97 -19.31 0.68 0.07
CA GLU A 97 -20.34 1.18 -0.82
C GLU A 97 -20.12 2.67 -1.13
N MET A 98 -20.00 2.97 -2.42
CA MET A 98 -19.77 4.32 -2.92
C MET A 98 -21.01 4.80 -3.66
N GLN A 99 -21.49 5.97 -3.27
CA GLN A 99 -22.60 6.60 -3.96
C GLN A 99 -22.12 7.25 -5.28
N PRO A 100 -22.99 7.38 -6.28
CA PRO A 100 -22.67 8.12 -7.49
C PRO A 100 -22.24 9.56 -7.16
N LEU A 101 -21.24 10.05 -7.88
CA LEU A 101 -20.81 11.43 -7.74
C LEU A 101 -21.89 12.38 -8.27
N THR A 102 -22.15 13.45 -7.55
CA THR A 102 -22.96 14.56 -8.00
C THR A 102 -22.17 15.47 -8.96
N LYS A 103 -22.86 16.42 -9.61
CA LYS A 103 -22.21 17.39 -10.50
C LYS A 103 -21.14 18.23 -9.79
N HIS A 104 -21.34 18.49 -8.51
CA HIS A 104 -20.43 19.25 -7.65
C HIS A 104 -20.08 18.44 -6.42
N LEU A 105 -18.83 18.50 -5.99
CA LEU A 105 -18.30 17.77 -4.84
C LEU A 105 -17.65 18.76 -3.87
N LEU A 106 -18.17 18.85 -2.66
CA LEU A 106 -17.56 19.60 -1.57
C LEU A 106 -16.58 18.71 -0.83
N LEU A 107 -15.32 19.13 -0.76
CA LEU A 107 -14.26 18.42 -0.06
C LEU A 107 -13.86 19.18 1.21
N LYS A 108 -14.11 18.59 2.38
CA LYS A 108 -13.56 19.07 3.65
C LYS A 108 -12.20 18.42 3.88
N THR A 109 -11.13 19.22 3.93
CA THR A 109 -9.77 18.72 4.12
C THR A 109 -9.54 18.26 5.56
N ALA A 110 -8.93 17.08 5.73
CA ALA A 110 -8.55 16.55 7.04
C ALA A 110 -7.15 17.01 7.49
N GLY A 111 -6.34 17.54 6.58
CA GLY A 111 -5.01 18.04 6.86
C GLY A 111 -4.39 18.78 5.68
N SER A 112 -3.41 19.62 5.96
CA SER A 112 -2.61 20.32 4.96
C SER A 112 -1.14 20.25 5.36
N TYR A 113 -0.28 19.87 4.42
CA TYR A 113 1.13 19.61 4.69
C TYR A 113 2.01 20.39 3.73
N HIS A 114 3.10 20.95 4.26
CA HIS A 114 4.12 21.60 3.46
C HIS A 114 5.24 20.61 3.11
N GLY A 115 5.83 20.79 1.94
CA GLY A 115 6.91 19.96 1.43
C GLY A 115 6.41 18.67 0.77
N SER A 116 7.36 17.81 0.41
CA SER A 116 7.06 16.53 -0.23
C SER A 116 6.43 15.55 0.75
N VAL A 117 5.48 14.80 0.27
CA VAL A 117 4.86 13.67 0.97
C VAL A 117 5.26 12.40 0.23
N THR A 118 5.83 11.46 0.94
CA THR A 118 6.24 10.16 0.38
C THR A 118 5.09 9.15 0.41
N THR A 119 5.19 8.13 -0.42
CA THR A 119 4.21 7.03 -0.42
C THR A 119 4.20 6.27 0.91
N ASP A 120 5.34 6.17 1.59
CA ASP A 120 5.44 5.50 2.89
C ASP A 120 4.87 6.36 4.04
N GLU A 121 4.80 7.69 3.88
CA GLU A 121 4.04 8.57 4.78
C GLU A 121 2.54 8.44 4.54
N LEU A 122 2.12 8.33 3.28
CA LEU A 122 0.71 8.10 2.95
C LEU A 122 0.23 6.76 3.49
N ILE A 123 0.94 5.68 3.16
CA ILE A 123 0.62 4.32 3.62
C ILE A 123 1.94 3.61 3.98
N PRO A 124 2.24 3.43 5.28
CA PRO A 124 3.44 2.72 5.72
C PRO A 124 3.44 1.28 5.20
N SER A 125 4.49 0.92 4.45
CA SER A 125 4.54 -0.39 3.77
C SER A 125 4.70 -1.58 4.73
N GLY A 126 5.29 -1.36 5.91
CA GLY A 126 5.46 -2.41 6.93
C GLY A 126 4.15 -2.74 7.63
N GLU A 127 3.60 -1.79 8.35
CA GLU A 127 2.44 -1.95 9.22
C GLU A 127 1.15 -2.25 8.45
N ALA A 128 0.99 -1.63 7.28
CA ALA A 128 -0.22 -1.76 6.47
C ALA A 128 -0.18 -2.92 5.46
N SER A 129 0.93 -3.66 5.36
CA SER A 129 1.15 -4.65 4.30
C SER A 129 0.08 -5.76 4.26
N SER A 130 -0.42 -6.17 5.42
CA SER A 130 -1.46 -7.21 5.54
C SER A 130 -2.84 -6.76 5.06
N PHE A 131 -3.07 -5.45 4.89
CA PHE A 131 -4.37 -4.87 4.56
C PHE A 131 -4.44 -4.27 3.16
N ARG A 132 -3.49 -4.59 2.27
CA ARG A 132 -3.45 -4.02 0.91
C ARG A 132 -4.69 -4.30 0.08
N SER A 133 -5.39 -5.39 0.37
CA SER A 133 -6.65 -5.76 -0.27
C SER A 133 -7.88 -5.48 0.61
N ASN A 134 -7.75 -4.54 1.54
CA ASN A 134 -8.83 -4.05 2.40
C ASN A 134 -8.77 -2.52 2.44
N PRO A 135 -9.46 -1.84 1.51
CA PRO A 135 -9.36 -0.39 1.35
C PRO A 135 -9.72 0.40 2.60
N GLU A 136 -10.74 -0.03 3.33
CA GLU A 136 -11.16 0.64 4.55
C GLU A 136 -10.11 0.48 5.66
N LYS A 137 -9.62 -0.75 5.85
CA LYS A 137 -8.63 -1.02 6.90
C LYS A 137 -7.29 -0.37 6.61
N ILE A 138 -6.81 -0.40 5.37
CA ILE A 138 -5.54 0.24 5.01
C ILE A 138 -5.61 1.77 5.18
N SER A 139 -6.77 2.39 5.01
CA SER A 139 -6.94 3.83 5.19
C SER A 139 -6.69 4.28 6.63
N GLU A 140 -6.81 3.39 7.61
CA GLU A 140 -6.52 3.67 9.02
C GLU A 140 -5.03 3.91 9.32
N TYR A 141 -4.16 3.63 8.36
CA TYR A 141 -2.72 3.85 8.46
C TYR A 141 -2.25 5.11 7.72
N THR A 142 -3.18 5.83 7.09
CA THR A 142 -2.83 7.02 6.31
C THR A 142 -2.20 8.10 7.18
N MET A 143 -1.02 8.57 6.78
CA MET A 143 -0.25 9.64 7.43
C MET A 143 0.17 9.38 8.90
N ILE A 144 -0.04 8.17 9.42
CA ILE A 144 0.14 7.85 10.86
C ILE A 144 1.54 8.17 11.39
N SER A 145 2.58 8.07 10.55
CA SER A 145 3.95 8.37 10.92
C SER A 145 4.26 9.87 10.98
N ARG A 146 3.51 10.69 10.24
CA ARG A 146 3.72 12.14 10.15
C ARG A 146 2.70 12.94 10.97
N ASP A 147 1.48 12.44 11.00
CA ASP A 147 0.34 13.06 11.66
C ASP A 147 -0.60 11.98 12.23
N PRO A 148 -0.34 11.51 13.46
CA PRO A 148 -1.13 10.46 14.09
C PRO A 148 -2.62 10.78 14.24
N GLU A 149 -2.98 12.07 14.25
CA GLU A 149 -4.37 12.51 14.41
C GLU A 149 -5.13 12.61 13.08
N TYR A 150 -4.44 12.48 11.94
CA TYR A 150 -5.04 12.61 10.62
C TYR A 150 -6.24 11.69 10.42
N VAL A 151 -6.09 10.41 10.76
CA VAL A 151 -7.14 9.39 10.60
C VAL A 151 -8.36 9.73 11.45
N GLY A 152 -8.15 10.25 12.66
CA GLY A 152 -9.26 10.71 13.52
C GLY A 152 -10.05 11.84 12.87
N ARG A 153 -9.38 12.84 12.33
CA ARG A 153 -10.01 13.95 11.61
C ARG A 153 -10.72 13.49 10.34
N ALA A 154 -10.12 12.57 9.57
CA ALA A 154 -10.75 12.00 8.38
C ALA A 154 -12.03 11.21 8.72
N LYS A 155 -12.00 10.43 9.81
CA LYS A 155 -13.20 9.73 10.32
C LYS A 155 -14.29 10.70 10.77
N ALA A 156 -13.93 11.83 11.37
CA ALA A 156 -14.90 12.88 11.73
C ALA A 156 -15.59 13.46 10.48
N VAL A 157 -14.85 13.75 9.41
CA VAL A 157 -15.44 14.20 8.14
C VAL A 157 -16.36 13.14 7.55
N ARG A 158 -15.95 11.87 7.56
CA ARG A 158 -16.79 10.74 7.11
C ARG A 158 -18.09 10.65 7.92
N ALA A 159 -18.03 10.88 9.22
CA ALA A 159 -19.23 10.87 10.08
C ALA A 159 -20.21 11.99 9.72
N LEU A 160 -19.73 13.17 9.34
CA LEU A 160 -20.60 14.26 8.85
C LEU A 160 -21.35 13.85 7.58
N GLU A 161 -20.67 13.26 6.62
CA GLU A 161 -21.30 12.78 5.38
C GLU A 161 -22.26 11.62 5.64
N LYS A 162 -21.92 10.71 6.54
CA LYS A 162 -22.83 9.64 6.95
C LYS A 162 -24.12 10.21 7.55
N CYS A 163 -23.99 11.17 8.48
CA CYS A 163 -25.12 11.85 9.09
C CYS A 163 -26.03 12.52 8.02
N ARG A 164 -25.41 13.20 7.05
CA ARG A 164 -26.14 13.83 5.94
C ARG A 164 -26.94 12.81 5.11
N ARG A 165 -26.36 11.65 4.82
CA ARG A 165 -27.00 10.60 4.01
C ARG A 165 -28.14 9.86 4.74
N GLU A 166 -28.05 9.73 6.04
CA GLU A 166 -29.04 9.02 6.85
C GLU A 166 -30.33 9.82 7.06
N GLN A 167 -30.38 11.06 6.60
CA GLN A 167 -31.57 11.89 6.73
C GLN A 167 -32.57 11.61 5.58
N ALA A 168 -33.66 10.96 5.93
CA ALA A 168 -34.67 10.50 4.99
C ALA A 168 -35.49 11.64 4.35
N ASP A 169 -35.36 12.87 4.85
CA ASP A 169 -36.12 14.05 4.41
C ASP A 169 -35.42 14.90 3.35
N GLY A 170 -34.19 14.46 2.92
CA GLY A 170 -33.38 15.21 1.97
C GLY A 170 -32.75 16.48 2.58
N SER A 171 -32.78 16.64 3.89
CA SER A 171 -32.16 17.78 4.55
C SER A 171 -30.65 17.75 4.38
N ILE A 172 -30.03 18.94 4.34
CA ILE A 172 -28.58 19.12 4.11
C ILE A 172 -27.81 19.17 5.45
N GLN A 173 -28.37 18.59 6.51
CA GLN A 173 -27.77 18.68 7.83
C GLN A 173 -26.73 17.59 8.05
N THR A 174 -25.53 18.00 8.45
CA THR A 174 -24.37 17.10 8.65
C THR A 174 -24.06 16.82 10.13
N GLY A 175 -24.83 17.39 11.05
CA GLY A 175 -24.45 17.42 12.48
C GLY A 175 -23.40 18.50 12.84
N ASP A 176 -22.89 19.22 11.84
CA ASP A 176 -21.98 20.36 11.97
C ASP A 176 -22.67 21.55 11.30
N ALA A 177 -22.95 22.60 12.07
CA ALA A 177 -23.71 23.75 11.61
C ALA A 177 -22.97 24.53 10.49
N GLU A 178 -21.67 24.64 10.55
CA GLU A 178 -20.86 25.33 9.53
C GLU A 178 -20.91 24.57 8.20
N CYS A 179 -20.72 23.26 8.21
CA CYS A 179 -20.83 22.42 7.03
C CYS A 179 -22.24 22.45 6.44
N SER A 180 -23.27 22.37 7.28
CA SER A 180 -24.67 22.42 6.84
C SER A 180 -25.03 23.75 6.17
N ASN A 181 -24.62 24.87 6.76
CA ASN A 181 -24.83 26.20 6.20
C ASN A 181 -24.10 26.39 4.88
N LEU A 182 -22.86 25.90 4.78
CA LEU A 182 -22.07 25.98 3.55
C LEU A 182 -22.72 25.14 2.42
N LEU A 183 -23.14 23.93 2.72
CA LEU A 183 -23.85 23.08 1.74
C LEU A 183 -25.15 23.72 1.27
N ALA A 184 -25.96 24.26 2.18
CA ALA A 184 -27.19 24.96 1.86
C ALA A 184 -26.95 26.16 0.94
N LYS A 185 -25.92 26.97 1.26
CA LYS A 185 -25.51 28.12 0.44
C LYS A 185 -25.10 27.69 -0.96
N LEU A 186 -24.20 26.71 -1.05
CA LEU A 186 -23.69 26.23 -2.35
C LEU A 186 -24.81 25.60 -3.19
N THR A 187 -25.71 24.82 -2.59
CA THR A 187 -26.84 24.24 -3.28
C THR A 187 -27.76 25.31 -3.85
N ALA A 188 -28.00 26.39 -3.07
CA ALA A 188 -28.80 27.52 -3.53
C ALA A 188 -28.12 28.30 -4.67
N GLU A 189 -26.81 28.55 -4.57
CA GLU A 189 -26.05 29.26 -5.59
C GLU A 189 -25.88 28.46 -6.89
N LEU A 190 -25.69 27.16 -6.81
CA LEU A 190 -25.48 26.30 -7.96
C LEU A 190 -26.78 25.78 -8.59
N GLY A 191 -27.89 25.86 -7.88
CA GLY A 191 -29.19 25.38 -8.34
C GLY A 191 -29.27 23.86 -8.50
N CYS A 192 -28.37 23.11 -7.86
CA CYS A 192 -28.34 21.65 -7.91
C CYS A 192 -27.72 21.10 -6.62
N SER A 193 -27.89 19.79 -6.39
CA SER A 193 -27.26 19.09 -5.25
C SER A 193 -25.74 19.09 -5.33
N VAL A 194 -25.11 19.25 -4.19
CA VAL A 194 -23.65 19.20 -3.97
C VAL A 194 -23.29 17.91 -3.25
#